data_f00f5586d9ed06b2ab4612f8e3a40fad
#
_entry.id   f00f5586d9ed06b2ab4612f8e3a40fad
#
_cell.length_a   1.000
_cell.length_b   1.000
_cell.length_c   1.000
_cell.angle_alpha   90.00
_cell.angle_beta   90.00
_cell.angle_gamma   90.00
#
_symmetry.space_group_name_H-M   'P 1'
#
loop_
_entity.id
_entity.type
_entity.pdbx_description
1 polymer ?
#
loop_
_entity_poly.entity_id
_entity_poly.type
_entity_poly.pdbx_seq_one_letter_code
_entity_poly.pdbx_strand_id
1 'polypeptide(L)'
;MLKAPKFWYLKKDSLLSNSLYPFSLIFRLGTKIRNLISRERKTILPIICVGNIVVGGAGKTPVALKIGNMLIKAGYKPHFVSKGYGGLEKNNTLVNDWHSPKSVGDEPLLLSEIAPTWIGLDRNKSFQLASENGADCIVMDDGFQNPTLQKDFSIVVINGEQGFGNKRVIPSGPLRESINRGLSRTNLVITIGEISDSVKEKIPRHIPLITANFKIKEDDMMLKGQSVTAFAGIAYPEKFYNSLKLVKANIVD
;
A
#
# COMPACT_ATOMS: atom_id res chain seq x y z
N MET A 1 0.80 3.91 15.45
CA MET A 1 1.82 3.94 14.38
C MET A 1 2.85 5.02 14.64
N LEU A 2 4.15 4.74 14.43
CA LEU A 2 5.18 5.79 14.48
C LEU A 2 4.97 6.74 13.29
N LYS A 3 4.88 8.05 13.58
CA LYS A 3 4.80 9.07 12.52
C LYS A 3 6.10 9.07 11.72
N ALA A 4 5.99 9.19 10.40
CA ALA A 4 7.16 9.33 9.54
C ALA A 4 7.96 10.59 9.93
N PRO A 5 9.30 10.51 10.01
CA PRO A 5 10.13 11.64 10.38
C PRO A 5 9.94 12.82 9.42
N LYS A 6 9.77 14.02 9.95
CA LYS A 6 9.55 15.24 9.15
C LYS A 6 10.66 15.48 8.12
N PHE A 7 11.92 15.16 8.47
CA PHE A 7 13.07 15.37 7.56
C PHE A 7 13.02 14.53 6.29
N TRP A 8 12.21 13.46 6.22
CA TRP A 8 12.01 12.67 5.01
C TRP A 8 11.31 13.45 3.89
N TYR A 9 10.55 14.48 4.25
CA TYR A 9 9.73 15.27 3.33
C TYR A 9 10.18 16.73 3.18
N LEU A 10 11.36 17.08 3.72
CA LEU A 10 11.96 18.38 3.51
C LEU A 10 12.49 18.52 2.09
N LYS A 11 12.29 19.69 1.47
CA LYS A 11 12.82 20.02 0.14
C LYS A 11 14.34 20.12 0.10
N LYS A 12 14.97 20.49 1.23
CA LYS A 12 16.44 20.57 1.38
C LYS A 12 16.94 19.38 2.20
N ASP A 13 18.15 18.92 1.87
CA ASP A 13 18.84 17.89 2.63
C ASP A 13 19.05 18.37 4.09
N SER A 14 18.59 17.58 5.05
CA SER A 14 18.82 17.81 6.46
C SER A 14 20.11 17.14 6.92
N LEU A 15 20.80 17.74 7.91
CA LEU A 15 21.99 17.13 8.53
C LEU A 15 21.69 15.72 9.03
N LEU A 16 20.50 15.50 9.61
CA LEU A 16 20.08 14.18 10.09
C LEU A 16 19.92 13.18 8.94
N SER A 17 19.37 13.59 7.79
CA SER A 17 19.30 12.74 6.61
C SER A 17 20.69 12.35 6.11
N ASN A 18 21.64 13.29 6.12
CA ASN A 18 23.02 13.03 5.70
C ASN A 18 23.75 12.07 6.66
N SER A 19 23.61 12.25 7.97
CA SER A 19 24.24 11.37 8.96
C SER A 19 23.68 9.94 8.92
N LEU A 20 22.42 9.77 8.54
CA LEU A 20 21.78 8.46 8.39
C LEU A 20 22.09 7.77 7.04
N TYR A 21 22.69 8.47 6.09
CA TYR A 21 22.93 7.93 4.75
C TYR A 21 23.79 6.64 4.72
N PRO A 22 24.88 6.49 5.51
CA PRO A 22 25.63 5.23 5.56
C PRO A 22 24.75 4.02 5.93
N PHE A 23 23.83 4.19 6.87
CA PHE A 23 22.88 3.13 7.26
C PHE A 23 21.91 2.75 6.13
N SER A 24 21.56 3.70 5.27
CA SER A 24 20.77 3.42 4.08
C SER A 24 21.52 2.54 3.07
N LEU A 25 22.83 2.68 2.98
CA LEU A 25 23.65 1.79 2.13
C LEU A 25 23.66 0.35 2.68
N ILE A 26 23.79 0.19 3.99
CA ILE A 26 23.71 -1.13 4.66
C ILE A 26 22.33 -1.74 4.41
N PHE A 27 21.25 -0.97 4.59
CA PHE A 27 19.88 -1.44 4.31
C PHE A 27 19.72 -1.89 2.86
N ARG A 28 20.23 -1.11 1.90
CA ARG A 28 20.19 -1.45 0.46
C ARG A 28 20.95 -2.75 0.18
N LEU A 29 22.14 -2.92 0.78
CA LEU A 29 22.93 -4.14 0.64
C LEU A 29 22.19 -5.35 1.19
N GLY A 30 21.64 -5.26 2.41
CA GLY A 30 20.83 -6.34 3.01
C GLY A 30 19.61 -6.72 2.15
N THR A 31 18.93 -5.71 1.59
CA THR A 31 17.81 -5.95 0.67
C THR A 31 18.28 -6.63 -0.62
N LYS A 32 19.44 -6.24 -1.17
CA LYS A 32 20.01 -6.88 -2.36
C LYS A 32 20.37 -8.34 -2.08
N ILE A 33 21.04 -8.63 -0.97
CA ILE A 33 21.40 -10.00 -0.55
C ILE A 33 20.12 -10.83 -0.39
N ARG A 34 19.13 -10.34 0.36
CA ARG A 34 17.86 -11.04 0.54
C ARG A 34 17.24 -11.44 -0.81
N ASN A 35 17.23 -10.52 -1.78
CA ASN A 35 16.64 -10.80 -3.09
C ASN A 35 17.46 -11.80 -3.91
N LEU A 36 18.79 -11.83 -3.75
CA LEU A 36 19.67 -12.79 -4.43
C LEU A 36 19.48 -14.23 -3.90
N ILE A 37 19.31 -14.37 -2.58
CA ILE A 37 19.10 -15.69 -1.95
C ILE A 37 17.66 -16.19 -2.01
N SER A 38 16.70 -15.29 -2.27
CA SER A 38 15.29 -15.66 -2.41
C SER A 38 15.06 -16.32 -3.75
N ARG A 39 14.41 -17.48 -3.74
CA ARG A 39 13.96 -18.14 -4.97
C ARG A 39 12.57 -17.63 -5.32
N GLU A 40 12.48 -16.94 -6.44
CA GLU A 40 11.20 -16.53 -7.00
C GLU A 40 10.48 -17.74 -7.57
N ARG A 41 9.22 -17.95 -7.17
CA ARG A 41 8.38 -19.03 -7.68
C ARG A 41 7.40 -18.48 -8.72
N LYS A 42 7.35 -19.13 -9.87
CA LYS A 42 6.24 -18.95 -10.80
C LYS A 42 4.99 -19.57 -10.20
N THR A 43 3.88 -18.90 -10.39
CA THR A 43 2.58 -19.29 -9.87
C THR A 43 1.68 -19.76 -11.01
N ILE A 44 0.75 -20.65 -10.69
CA ILE A 44 -0.25 -21.14 -11.66
C ILE A 44 -1.39 -20.14 -11.86
N LEU A 45 -1.64 -19.29 -10.87
CA LEU A 45 -2.64 -18.22 -10.94
C LEU A 45 -1.95 -16.89 -11.15
N PRO A 46 -2.56 -15.97 -11.93
CA PRO A 46 -2.03 -14.62 -12.13
C PRO A 46 -2.06 -13.83 -10.82
N ILE A 47 -0.98 -13.07 -10.58
CA ILE A 47 -0.84 -12.20 -9.42
C ILE A 47 -0.79 -10.73 -9.84
N ILE A 48 -1.78 -9.96 -9.41
CA ILE A 48 -1.78 -8.50 -9.46
C ILE A 48 -1.27 -7.98 -8.12
N CYS A 49 -0.13 -7.32 -8.13
CA CYS A 49 0.47 -6.77 -6.92
C CYS A 49 0.19 -5.28 -6.81
N VAL A 50 -0.47 -4.88 -5.74
CA VAL A 50 -0.63 -3.46 -5.37
C VAL A 50 0.37 -3.16 -4.25
N GLY A 51 1.25 -2.19 -4.51
CA GLY A 51 2.29 -1.86 -3.56
C GLY A 51 2.75 -0.42 -3.66
N ASN A 52 3.80 -0.07 -2.94
CA ASN A 52 4.45 1.23 -3.02
C ASN A 52 5.96 1.10 -2.81
N ILE A 53 6.70 2.15 -3.12
CA ILE A 53 8.14 2.26 -2.88
C ILE A 53 8.48 3.22 -1.74
N VAL A 54 7.48 3.85 -1.13
CA VAL A 54 7.60 4.80 -0.02
C VAL A 54 7.02 4.16 1.24
N VAL A 55 7.67 4.33 2.38
CA VAL A 55 7.11 3.89 3.68
C VAL A 55 5.94 4.78 4.05
N GLY A 56 4.84 4.17 4.50
CA GLY A 56 3.64 4.88 4.96
C GLY A 56 2.39 4.61 4.12
N GLY A 57 1.32 5.30 4.44
CA GLY A 57 0.00 5.15 3.85
C GLY A 57 -0.10 5.83 2.47
N ALA A 58 0.25 5.13 1.41
CA ALA A 58 0.12 5.63 0.04
C ALA A 58 -1.30 5.46 -0.55
N GLY A 59 -2.21 4.76 0.15
CA GLY A 59 -3.53 4.42 -0.37
C GLY A 59 -3.58 3.07 -1.12
N LYS A 60 -2.68 2.14 -0.80
CA LYS A 60 -2.61 0.80 -1.42
C LYS A 60 -3.90 0.00 -1.25
N THR A 61 -4.36 -0.13 -0.02
CA THR A 61 -5.53 -0.96 0.32
C THR A 61 -6.81 -0.49 -0.40
N PRO A 62 -7.14 0.80 -0.47
CA PRO A 62 -8.24 1.27 -1.33
C PRO A 62 -8.06 0.93 -2.81
N VAL A 63 -6.84 0.97 -3.34
CA VAL A 63 -6.56 0.55 -4.73
C VAL A 63 -6.76 -0.96 -4.87
N ALA A 64 -6.24 -1.77 -3.93
CA ALA A 64 -6.43 -3.22 -3.94
C ALA A 64 -7.92 -3.60 -3.89
N LEU A 65 -8.71 -2.96 -3.03
CA LEU A 65 -10.18 -3.11 -2.96
C LEU A 65 -10.83 -2.78 -4.30
N LYS A 66 -10.43 -1.68 -4.94
CA LYS A 66 -10.98 -1.28 -6.24
C LYS A 66 -10.66 -2.31 -7.32
N ILE A 67 -9.43 -2.82 -7.37
CA ILE A 67 -9.01 -3.86 -8.31
C ILE A 67 -9.79 -5.16 -8.05
N GLY A 68 -9.91 -5.61 -6.80
CA GLY A 68 -10.71 -6.77 -6.44
C GLY A 68 -12.16 -6.66 -6.92
N ASN A 69 -12.80 -5.52 -6.66
CA ASN A 69 -14.16 -5.25 -7.13
C ASN A 69 -14.28 -5.23 -8.67
N MET A 70 -13.26 -4.72 -9.39
CA MET A 70 -13.26 -4.76 -10.85
C MET A 70 -13.14 -6.18 -11.38
N LEU A 71 -12.31 -7.01 -10.78
CA LEU A 71 -12.15 -8.42 -11.15
C LEU A 71 -13.45 -9.21 -10.91
N ILE A 72 -14.09 -9.02 -9.75
CA ILE A 72 -15.38 -9.65 -9.45
C ILE A 72 -16.45 -9.26 -10.49
N LYS A 73 -16.53 -7.97 -10.82
CA LYS A 73 -17.47 -7.49 -11.86
C LYS A 73 -17.17 -8.05 -13.24
N ALA A 74 -15.93 -8.41 -13.51
CA ALA A 74 -15.50 -9.07 -14.75
C ALA A 74 -15.69 -10.60 -14.72
N GLY A 75 -16.25 -11.16 -13.64
CA GLY A 75 -16.55 -12.58 -13.50
C GLY A 75 -15.44 -13.44 -12.90
N TYR A 76 -14.35 -12.83 -12.45
CA TYR A 76 -13.25 -13.52 -11.77
C TYR A 76 -13.54 -13.73 -10.28
N LYS A 77 -12.82 -14.71 -9.69
CA LYS A 77 -12.85 -15.04 -8.26
C LYS A 77 -11.51 -14.65 -7.62
N PRO A 78 -11.23 -13.33 -7.42
CA PRO A 78 -9.98 -12.89 -6.81
C PRO A 78 -9.94 -13.28 -5.33
N HIS A 79 -8.79 -13.74 -4.85
CA HIS A 79 -8.49 -13.77 -3.42
C HIS A 79 -7.42 -12.72 -3.11
N PHE A 80 -7.52 -12.09 -1.94
CA PHE A 80 -6.48 -11.20 -1.46
C PHE A 80 -5.41 -11.96 -0.69
N VAL A 81 -4.17 -11.52 -0.83
CA VAL A 81 -3.05 -11.98 -0.02
C VAL A 81 -2.36 -10.78 0.60
N SER A 82 -2.39 -10.67 1.91
CA SER A 82 -1.78 -9.59 2.68
C SER A 82 -0.86 -10.11 3.79
N LYS A 83 -0.08 -9.23 4.42
CA LYS A 83 0.81 -9.60 5.53
C LYS A 83 0.10 -9.67 6.88
N GLY A 84 -1.05 -9.03 7.01
CA GLY A 84 -1.66 -8.82 8.32
C GLY A 84 -0.82 -7.85 9.17
N TYR A 85 -0.39 -6.73 8.56
CA TYR A 85 0.41 -5.76 9.27
C TYR A 85 -0.36 -5.19 10.48
N GLY A 86 0.30 -5.15 11.63
CA GLY A 86 -0.31 -4.72 12.90
C GLY A 86 -1.04 -5.83 13.66
N GLY A 87 -1.37 -6.95 13.00
CA GLY A 87 -1.99 -8.10 13.64
C GLY A 87 -1.01 -8.98 14.43
N LEU A 88 -1.54 -9.71 15.41
CA LEU A 88 -0.80 -10.69 16.23
C LEU A 88 -0.71 -12.05 15.55
N GLU A 89 -1.66 -12.37 14.63
CA GLU A 89 -1.66 -13.65 13.93
C GLU A 89 -0.44 -13.75 12.99
N LYS A 90 0.30 -14.84 13.14
CA LYS A 90 1.53 -15.10 12.35
C LYS A 90 1.36 -16.30 11.41
N ASN A 91 0.38 -17.13 11.67
CA ASN A 91 0.06 -18.26 10.81
C ASN A 91 -0.63 -17.82 9.53
N ASN A 92 -0.55 -18.65 8.50
CA ASN A 92 -1.29 -18.40 7.28
C ASN A 92 -2.77 -18.72 7.51
N THR A 93 -3.60 -17.69 7.59
CA THR A 93 -4.98 -17.76 8.07
C THR A 93 -5.92 -17.06 7.07
N LEU A 94 -7.10 -17.65 6.86
CA LEU A 94 -8.22 -16.98 6.20
C LEU A 94 -8.84 -15.98 7.17
N VAL A 95 -8.99 -14.74 6.75
CA VAL A 95 -9.65 -13.69 7.54
C VAL A 95 -11.16 -13.94 7.52
N ASN A 96 -11.79 -13.89 8.69
CA ASN A 96 -13.21 -14.12 8.90
C ASN A 96 -13.79 -13.05 9.84
N ASP A 97 -15.11 -12.96 9.91
CA ASP A 97 -15.85 -11.93 10.65
C ASP A 97 -15.59 -11.91 12.17
N TRP A 98 -15.18 -13.05 12.75
CA TRP A 98 -14.83 -13.11 14.19
C TRP A 98 -13.42 -12.60 14.50
N HIS A 99 -12.60 -12.31 13.49
CA HIS A 99 -11.28 -11.74 13.73
C HIS A 99 -11.37 -10.26 14.11
N SER A 100 -10.52 -9.86 15.04
CA SER A 100 -10.40 -8.47 15.46
C SER A 100 -9.24 -7.77 14.73
N PRO A 101 -9.25 -6.43 14.66
CA PRO A 101 -8.10 -5.67 14.15
C PRO A 101 -6.79 -5.99 14.86
N LYS A 102 -6.85 -6.35 16.15
CA LYS A 102 -5.66 -6.78 16.92
C LYS A 102 -5.12 -8.14 16.46
N SER A 103 -5.99 -9.03 15.98
CA SER A 103 -5.55 -10.36 15.52
C SER A 103 -4.98 -10.33 14.12
N VAL A 104 -5.64 -9.71 13.17
CA VAL A 104 -5.28 -9.83 11.74
C VAL A 104 -4.84 -8.51 11.09
N GLY A 105 -5.02 -7.37 11.78
CA GLY A 105 -4.80 -6.03 11.23
C GLY A 105 -6.06 -5.42 10.61
N ASP A 106 -6.11 -4.10 10.49
CA ASP A 106 -7.27 -3.37 9.96
C ASP A 106 -7.45 -3.59 8.45
N GLU A 107 -6.35 -3.52 7.69
CA GLU A 107 -6.39 -3.63 6.22
C GLU A 107 -6.94 -4.98 5.74
N PRO A 108 -6.53 -6.16 6.29
CA PRO A 108 -7.11 -7.44 5.89
C PRO A 108 -8.60 -7.59 6.17
N LEU A 109 -9.12 -6.97 7.23
CA LEU A 109 -10.57 -6.97 7.50
C LEU A 109 -11.34 -6.24 6.41
N LEU A 110 -10.87 -5.06 5.99
CA LEU A 110 -11.49 -4.33 4.87
C LEU A 110 -11.43 -5.14 3.56
N LEU A 111 -10.34 -5.85 3.31
CA LEU A 111 -10.21 -6.70 2.11
C LEU A 111 -11.18 -7.88 2.16
N SER A 112 -11.39 -8.48 3.34
CA SER A 112 -12.27 -9.64 3.52
C SER A 112 -13.76 -9.33 3.30
N GLU A 113 -14.18 -8.07 3.42
CA GLU A 113 -15.53 -7.62 3.06
C GLU A 113 -15.83 -7.78 1.56
N ILE A 114 -14.79 -7.85 0.71
CA ILE A 114 -14.93 -7.89 -0.75
C ILE A 114 -14.69 -9.30 -1.29
N ALA A 115 -13.67 -9.99 -0.81
CA ALA A 115 -13.30 -11.32 -1.27
C ALA A 115 -12.46 -12.07 -0.22
N PRO A 116 -12.36 -13.41 -0.31
CA PRO A 116 -11.54 -14.18 0.62
C PRO A 116 -10.14 -13.63 0.74
N THR A 117 -9.70 -13.38 1.97
CA THR A 117 -8.44 -12.69 2.29
C THR A 117 -7.56 -13.58 3.15
N TRP A 118 -6.37 -13.87 2.66
CA TRP A 118 -5.37 -14.69 3.33
C TRP A 118 -4.25 -13.81 3.88
N ILE A 119 -3.94 -14.00 5.15
CA ILE A 119 -2.81 -13.32 5.79
C ILE A 119 -1.74 -14.33 6.20
N GLY A 120 -0.54 -13.85 6.44
CA GLY A 120 0.55 -14.66 6.99
C GLY A 120 1.94 -14.16 6.58
N LEU A 121 2.95 -14.67 7.27
CA LEU A 121 4.35 -14.31 7.00
C LEU A 121 4.88 -14.99 5.73
N ASP A 122 4.46 -16.22 5.47
CA ASP A 122 4.81 -16.96 4.24
C ASP A 122 3.78 -16.71 3.14
N ARG A 123 4.12 -15.84 2.19
CA ARG A 123 3.29 -15.51 1.04
C ARG A 123 3.04 -16.69 0.10
N ASN A 124 4.01 -17.62 -0.01
CA ASN A 124 3.83 -18.81 -0.84
C ASN A 124 2.74 -19.71 -0.26
N LYS A 125 2.73 -19.85 1.07
CA LYS A 125 1.70 -20.63 1.76
C LYS A 125 0.32 -19.96 1.63
N SER A 126 0.23 -18.62 1.81
CA SER A 126 -1.02 -17.88 1.60
C SER A 126 -1.52 -18.03 0.16
N PHE A 127 -0.63 -17.94 -0.82
CA PHE A 127 -0.96 -18.17 -2.24
C PHE A 127 -1.50 -19.58 -2.48
N GLN A 128 -0.82 -20.59 -1.95
CA GLN A 128 -1.23 -21.99 -2.08
C GLN A 128 -2.64 -22.20 -1.51
N LEU A 129 -2.88 -21.73 -0.28
CA LEU A 129 -4.18 -21.82 0.37
C LEU A 129 -5.27 -21.10 -0.44
N ALA A 130 -5.00 -19.93 -0.99
CA ALA A 130 -5.94 -19.22 -1.84
C ALA A 130 -6.29 -20.01 -3.10
N SER A 131 -5.28 -20.60 -3.76
CA SER A 131 -5.48 -21.47 -4.94
C SER A 131 -6.30 -22.72 -4.63
N GLU A 132 -6.01 -23.39 -3.52
CA GLU A 132 -6.74 -24.58 -3.06
C GLU A 132 -8.20 -24.27 -2.69
N ASN A 133 -8.50 -23.02 -2.34
CA ASN A 133 -9.84 -22.54 -1.99
C ASN A 133 -10.57 -21.82 -3.13
N GLY A 134 -10.18 -22.07 -4.37
CA GLY A 134 -10.96 -21.69 -5.56
C GLY A 134 -10.70 -20.29 -6.10
N ALA A 135 -9.59 -19.65 -5.72
CA ALA A 135 -9.14 -18.45 -6.40
C ALA A 135 -8.78 -18.77 -7.87
N ASP A 136 -9.10 -17.86 -8.79
CA ASP A 136 -8.62 -17.89 -10.17
C ASP A 136 -7.59 -16.78 -10.46
N CYS A 137 -7.49 -15.81 -9.57
CA CYS A 137 -6.45 -14.78 -9.57
C CYS A 137 -6.19 -14.26 -8.15
N ILE A 138 -5.03 -13.65 -7.95
CA ILE A 138 -4.61 -13.11 -6.65
C ILE A 138 -4.39 -11.60 -6.75
N VAL A 139 -4.94 -10.87 -5.79
CA VAL A 139 -4.59 -9.46 -5.54
C VAL A 139 -3.72 -9.39 -4.29
N MET A 140 -2.45 -9.10 -4.48
CA MET A 140 -1.48 -9.00 -3.37
C MET A 140 -1.40 -7.56 -2.87
N ASP A 141 -1.87 -7.32 -1.64
CA ASP A 141 -1.73 -6.02 -0.97
C ASP A 141 -0.40 -5.92 -0.20
N ASP A 142 0.33 -4.83 -0.44
CA ASP A 142 1.69 -4.54 0.08
C ASP A 142 2.70 -5.67 -0.16
N GLY A 143 2.66 -6.26 -1.35
CA GLY A 143 3.54 -7.36 -1.76
C GLY A 143 4.74 -6.95 -2.62
N PHE A 144 4.90 -5.67 -2.97
CA PHE A 144 5.84 -5.22 -4.00
C PHE A 144 7.31 -5.56 -3.71
N GLN A 145 7.75 -5.50 -2.44
CA GLN A 145 9.09 -5.88 -2.02
C GLN A 145 9.23 -7.38 -1.66
N ASN A 146 8.18 -8.18 -1.84
CA ASN A 146 8.29 -9.62 -1.63
C ASN A 146 9.04 -10.28 -2.81
N PRO A 147 10.16 -11.00 -2.58
CA PRO A 147 10.95 -11.59 -3.65
C PRO A 147 10.61 -13.06 -3.97
N THR A 148 9.62 -13.65 -3.27
CA THR A 148 9.38 -15.09 -3.34
C THR A 148 8.30 -15.50 -4.33
N LEU A 149 7.42 -14.57 -4.72
CA LEU A 149 6.36 -14.80 -5.70
C LEU A 149 6.56 -13.90 -6.91
N GLN A 150 6.52 -14.47 -8.10
CA GLN A 150 6.48 -13.71 -9.35
C GLN A 150 5.15 -12.95 -9.43
N LYS A 151 5.20 -11.68 -9.85
CA LYS A 151 4.03 -10.84 -10.08
C LYS A 151 3.85 -10.69 -11.57
N ASP A 152 2.65 -10.98 -12.07
CA ASP A 152 2.32 -10.82 -13.48
C ASP A 152 2.01 -9.35 -13.80
N PHE A 153 1.41 -8.64 -12.86
CA PHE A 153 1.12 -7.22 -13.00
C PHE A 153 1.37 -6.47 -11.69
N SER A 154 2.23 -5.47 -11.73
CA SER A 154 2.62 -4.67 -10.56
C SER A 154 2.12 -3.23 -10.67
N ILE A 155 1.34 -2.82 -9.68
CA ILE A 155 0.82 -1.46 -9.54
C ILE A 155 1.55 -0.78 -8.40
N VAL A 156 2.20 0.35 -8.69
CA VAL A 156 2.81 1.19 -7.66
C VAL A 156 1.89 2.36 -7.36
N VAL A 157 1.49 2.47 -6.10
CA VAL A 157 0.66 3.57 -5.59
C VAL A 157 1.55 4.64 -4.99
N ILE A 158 1.35 5.89 -5.40
CA ILE A 158 2.09 7.08 -4.92
C ILE A 158 1.09 8.05 -4.30
N ASN A 159 1.36 8.51 -3.07
CA ASN A 159 0.63 9.62 -2.49
C ASN A 159 1.07 10.92 -3.19
N GLY A 160 0.13 11.66 -3.81
CA GLY A 160 0.43 12.85 -4.59
C GLY A 160 1.14 13.94 -3.82
N GLU A 161 0.72 14.21 -2.58
CA GLU A 161 1.30 15.25 -1.72
C GLU A 161 2.75 14.93 -1.30
N GLN A 162 3.03 13.64 -1.06
CA GLN A 162 4.33 13.20 -0.51
C GLN A 162 5.33 12.83 -1.57
N GLY A 163 4.84 12.35 -2.72
CA GLY A 163 5.68 11.85 -3.80
C GLY A 163 6.70 10.83 -3.30
N PHE A 164 7.96 11.09 -3.62
CA PHE A 164 9.10 10.27 -3.21
C PHE A 164 9.87 10.85 -2.01
N GLY A 165 9.33 11.88 -1.34
CA GLY A 165 10.01 12.60 -0.27
C GLY A 165 11.38 13.13 -0.70
N ASN A 166 12.40 13.02 0.16
CA ASN A 166 13.78 13.43 -0.15
C ASN A 166 14.52 12.44 -1.09
N LYS A 167 13.83 11.47 -1.68
CA LYS A 167 14.36 10.48 -2.65
C LYS A 167 15.44 9.54 -2.10
N ARG A 168 15.62 9.47 -0.78
CA ARG A 168 16.58 8.60 -0.11
C ARG A 168 15.90 7.35 0.46
N VAL A 169 16.69 6.28 0.55
CA VAL A 169 16.22 5.00 1.14
C VAL A 169 16.30 5.09 2.66
N ILE A 170 15.44 4.35 3.35
CA ILE A 170 15.43 4.25 4.82
C ILE A 170 16.81 3.82 5.36
N PRO A 171 17.24 4.38 6.50
CA PRO A 171 16.56 5.36 7.35
C PRO A 171 16.77 6.84 6.95
N SER A 172 17.61 7.15 5.97
CA SER A 172 17.93 8.50 5.52
C SER A 172 16.75 9.21 4.81
N GLY A 173 15.79 8.47 4.29
CA GLY A 173 14.59 8.95 3.63
C GLY A 173 13.46 7.92 3.65
N PRO A 174 12.33 8.20 2.98
CA PRO A 174 11.15 7.36 3.08
C PRO A 174 11.16 6.14 2.14
N LEU A 175 12.11 6.00 1.24
CA LEU A 175 12.06 4.96 0.22
C LEU A 175 12.42 3.58 0.80
N ARG A 176 11.64 2.56 0.45
CA ARG A 176 11.93 1.14 0.73
C ARG A 176 13.03 0.59 -0.19
N GLU A 177 13.20 1.20 -1.36
CA GLU A 177 14.20 0.88 -2.39
C GLU A 177 14.40 2.09 -3.32
N SER A 178 15.38 2.07 -4.20
CA SER A 178 15.59 3.18 -5.15
C SER A 178 14.42 3.29 -6.14
N ILE A 179 14.08 4.52 -6.54
CA ILE A 179 12.99 4.80 -7.48
C ILE A 179 13.15 3.98 -8.76
N ASN A 180 14.34 4.01 -9.38
CA ASN A 180 14.61 3.31 -10.63
C ASN A 180 14.37 1.80 -10.51
N ARG A 181 14.82 1.19 -9.40
CA ARG A 181 14.61 -0.24 -9.17
C ARG A 181 13.13 -0.58 -8.94
N GLY A 182 12.41 0.25 -8.20
CA GLY A 182 10.98 0.07 -8.02
C GLY A 182 10.25 0.19 -9.35
N LEU A 183 10.48 1.27 -10.09
CA LEU A 183 9.79 1.54 -11.34
C LEU A 183 10.15 0.55 -12.46
N SER A 184 11.36 -0.02 -12.48
CA SER A 184 11.72 -1.03 -13.50
C SER A 184 10.89 -2.33 -13.44
N ARG A 185 10.13 -2.55 -12.36
CA ARG A 185 9.25 -3.71 -12.18
C ARG A 185 7.77 -3.31 -12.12
N THR A 186 7.46 -2.08 -12.52
CA THR A 186 6.13 -1.50 -12.41
C THR A 186 5.46 -1.48 -13.78
N ASN A 187 4.24 -2.01 -13.84
CA ASN A 187 3.41 -2.01 -15.05
C ASN A 187 2.48 -0.80 -15.09
N LEU A 188 2.07 -0.27 -13.93
CA LEU A 188 1.15 0.86 -13.80
C LEU A 188 1.50 1.68 -12.55
N VAL A 189 1.51 2.99 -12.68
CA VAL A 189 1.55 3.90 -11.54
C VAL A 189 0.17 4.50 -11.31
N ILE A 190 -0.31 4.43 -10.07
CA ILE A 190 -1.53 5.13 -9.64
C ILE A 190 -1.12 6.18 -8.61
N THR A 191 -1.46 7.44 -8.86
CA THR A 191 -1.29 8.51 -7.86
C THR A 191 -2.60 8.78 -7.15
N ILE A 192 -2.53 8.97 -5.84
CA ILE A 192 -3.67 9.42 -5.05
C ILE A 192 -3.52 10.93 -4.85
N GLY A 193 -4.30 11.69 -5.62
CA GLY A 193 -4.14 13.12 -5.76
C GLY A 193 -3.08 13.51 -6.81
N GLU A 194 -2.98 14.80 -7.07
CA GLU A 194 -2.04 15.35 -8.03
C GLU A 194 -0.60 15.22 -7.56
N ILE A 195 0.32 14.99 -8.50
CA ILE A 195 1.75 14.93 -8.27
C ILE A 195 2.48 16.12 -8.86
N SER A 196 3.55 16.53 -8.20
CA SER A 196 4.44 17.56 -8.74
C SER A 196 5.20 17.06 -9.99
N ASP A 197 5.60 18.00 -10.85
CA ASP A 197 6.40 17.69 -12.05
C ASP A 197 7.70 16.96 -11.70
N SER A 198 8.34 17.32 -10.59
CA SER A 198 9.55 16.64 -10.10
C SER A 198 9.36 15.17 -9.72
N VAL A 199 8.15 14.75 -9.44
CA VAL A 199 7.76 13.33 -9.23
C VAL A 199 7.45 12.71 -10.57
N LYS A 200 6.67 13.39 -11.41
CA LYS A 200 6.25 12.93 -12.75
C LYS A 200 7.45 12.64 -13.65
N GLU A 201 8.47 13.50 -13.65
CA GLU A 201 9.72 13.33 -14.40
C GLU A 201 10.51 12.06 -14.02
N LYS A 202 10.30 11.51 -12.80
CA LYS A 202 10.94 10.27 -12.36
C LYS A 202 10.23 9.02 -12.86
N ILE A 203 9.00 9.15 -13.35
CA ILE A 203 8.22 8.03 -13.86
C ILE A 203 8.55 7.87 -15.35
N PRO A 204 9.12 6.72 -15.78
CA PRO A 204 9.41 6.47 -17.18
C PRO A 204 8.17 6.60 -18.07
N ARG A 205 8.29 7.22 -19.22
CA ARG A 205 7.16 7.51 -20.14
C ARG A 205 6.42 6.25 -20.64
N HIS A 206 7.08 5.10 -20.64
CA HIS A 206 6.47 3.85 -21.05
C HIS A 206 5.58 3.23 -19.96
N ILE A 207 5.62 3.73 -18.72
CA ILE A 207 4.75 3.26 -17.64
C ILE A 207 3.49 4.13 -17.63
N PRO A 208 2.30 3.54 -17.84
CA PRO A 208 1.04 4.27 -17.71
C PRO A 208 0.90 4.90 -16.33
N LEU A 209 0.36 6.12 -16.29
CA LEU A 209 0.14 6.90 -15.08
C LEU A 209 -1.34 7.28 -14.99
N ILE A 210 -1.99 6.92 -13.90
CA ILE A 210 -3.39 7.26 -13.61
C ILE A 210 -3.45 8.06 -12.32
N THR A 211 -4.13 9.20 -12.35
CA THR A 211 -4.47 9.96 -11.13
C THR A 211 -5.83 9.53 -10.62
N ALA A 212 -5.89 9.14 -9.36
CA ALA A 212 -7.11 8.76 -8.66
C ALA A 212 -7.34 9.67 -7.46
N ASN A 213 -8.60 9.89 -7.12
CA ASN A 213 -9.00 10.64 -5.96
C ASN A 213 -10.00 9.84 -5.12
N PHE A 214 -9.96 9.99 -3.81
CA PHE A 214 -11.01 9.47 -2.95
C PHE A 214 -12.29 10.27 -3.18
N LYS A 215 -13.40 9.57 -3.42
CA LYS A 215 -14.73 10.17 -3.42
C LYS A 215 -15.40 9.90 -2.07
N ILE A 216 -16.04 10.90 -1.55
CA ILE A 216 -16.94 10.76 -0.41
C ILE A 216 -18.18 10.00 -0.91
N LYS A 217 -18.64 8.99 -0.17
CA LYS A 217 -19.88 8.27 -0.49
C LYS A 217 -21.07 9.21 -0.28
N GLU A 218 -22.14 9.01 -1.06
CA GLU A 218 -23.36 9.83 -0.94
C GLU A 218 -23.97 9.74 0.46
N ASP A 219 -23.88 8.57 1.10
CA ASP A 219 -24.35 8.35 2.48
C ASP A 219 -23.62 9.24 3.49
N ASP A 220 -22.36 9.59 3.24
CA ASP A 220 -21.58 10.47 4.12
C ASP A 220 -22.05 11.94 4.03
N MET A 221 -22.86 12.30 3.02
CA MET A 221 -23.47 13.63 2.90
C MET A 221 -24.57 13.89 3.96
N MET A 222 -25.04 12.85 4.66
CA MET A 222 -25.95 13.00 5.82
C MET A 222 -25.29 13.80 6.96
N LEU A 223 -23.96 13.93 6.96
CA LEU A 223 -23.22 14.74 7.95
C LEU A 223 -23.24 16.25 7.67
N LYS A 224 -23.83 16.68 6.55
CA LYS A 224 -23.87 18.10 6.18
C LYS A 224 -24.61 18.95 7.24
N GLY A 225 -23.88 19.91 7.82
CA GLY A 225 -24.39 20.79 8.86
C GLY A 225 -24.52 20.15 10.24
N GLN A 226 -24.22 18.88 10.39
CA GLN A 226 -24.22 18.23 11.71
C GLN A 226 -22.94 18.55 12.49
N SER A 227 -23.09 18.70 13.81
CA SER A 227 -21.97 18.80 14.73
C SER A 227 -21.45 17.39 15.03
N VAL A 228 -20.16 17.15 14.74
CA VAL A 228 -19.52 15.84 14.88
C VAL A 228 -18.24 15.95 15.70
N THR A 229 -18.03 15.03 16.61
CA THR A 229 -16.72 14.79 17.24
C THR A 229 -15.93 13.84 16.34
N ALA A 230 -14.75 14.26 15.90
CA ALA A 230 -13.97 13.50 14.91
C ALA A 230 -12.62 13.07 15.48
N PHE A 231 -12.34 11.76 15.45
CA PHE A 231 -11.05 11.22 15.82
C PHE A 231 -10.57 10.21 14.77
N ALA A 232 -9.27 10.18 14.52
CA ALA A 232 -8.70 9.31 13.50
C ALA A 232 -7.36 8.70 13.93
N GLY A 233 -7.29 7.38 13.91
CA GLY A 233 -6.08 6.59 14.18
C GLY A 233 -5.27 6.23 12.92
N ILE A 234 -5.38 7.01 11.83
CA ILE A 234 -4.70 6.75 10.56
C ILE A 234 -3.40 7.53 10.41
N ALA A 235 -2.55 7.11 9.48
CA ALA A 235 -1.23 7.73 9.26
C ALA A 235 -1.30 9.22 8.87
N TYR A 236 -2.41 9.66 8.24
CA TYR A 236 -2.64 11.03 7.78
C TYR A 236 -4.04 11.50 8.18
N PRO A 237 -4.25 11.89 9.46
CA PRO A 237 -5.55 12.34 9.97
C PRO A 237 -6.12 13.55 9.24
N GLU A 238 -5.25 14.42 8.75
CA GLU A 238 -5.61 15.63 7.97
C GLU A 238 -6.55 15.30 6.78
N LYS A 239 -6.33 14.16 6.11
CA LYS A 239 -7.19 13.75 4.99
C LYS A 239 -8.60 13.44 5.44
N PHE A 240 -8.75 12.80 6.59
CA PHE A 240 -10.05 12.52 7.19
C PHE A 240 -10.77 13.81 7.59
N TYR A 241 -10.09 14.72 8.30
CA TYR A 241 -10.66 16.01 8.68
C TYR A 241 -11.03 16.86 7.45
N ASN A 242 -10.20 16.85 6.40
CA ASN A 242 -10.53 17.53 5.15
C ASN A 242 -11.76 16.94 4.47
N SER A 243 -11.94 15.61 4.52
CA SER A 243 -13.16 14.97 4.00
C SER A 243 -14.41 15.42 4.75
N LEU A 244 -14.36 15.52 6.09
CA LEU A 244 -15.46 16.04 6.89
C LEU A 244 -15.78 17.51 6.55
N LYS A 245 -14.77 18.33 6.34
CA LYS A 245 -14.96 19.72 5.89
C LYS A 245 -15.58 19.80 4.51
N LEU A 246 -15.24 18.90 3.57
CA LEU A 246 -15.83 18.85 2.23
C LEU A 246 -17.32 18.52 2.26
N VAL A 247 -17.77 17.63 3.16
CA VAL A 247 -19.21 17.36 3.38
C VAL A 247 -19.89 18.43 4.23
N LYS A 248 -19.16 19.50 4.61
CA LYS A 248 -19.68 20.60 5.44
C LYS A 248 -20.19 20.13 6.82
N ALA A 249 -19.55 19.14 7.40
CA ALA A 249 -19.77 18.78 8.80
C ALA A 249 -19.07 19.81 9.73
N ASN A 250 -19.73 20.13 10.83
CA ASN A 250 -19.16 20.99 11.86
C ASN A 250 -18.37 20.14 12.85
N ILE A 251 -17.05 20.19 12.76
CA ILE A 251 -16.17 19.47 13.70
C ILE A 251 -16.13 20.26 15.00
N VAL A 252 -16.61 19.65 16.09
CA VAL A 252 -16.74 20.32 17.41
C VAL A 252 -15.60 19.92 18.36
N ASP A 253 -14.86 18.81 18.10
CA ASP A 253 -13.58 18.44 18.77
C ASP A 253 -13.03 17.13 18.17
#